data_c81e873dfba1eaae13e952588ac153f1
#
_entry.id   c81e873dfba1eaae13e952588ac153f1
#
_cell.length_a   1.000
_cell.length_b   1.000
_cell.length_c   1.000
_cell.angle_alpha   90.00
_cell.angle_beta   90.00
_cell.angle_gamma   90.00
#
_symmetry.space_group_name_H-M   'P 1'
#
loop_
_entity.id
_entity.type
_entity.pdbx_description
1 polymer ?
#
loop_
_entity_poly.entity_id
_entity_poly.type
_entity_poly.pdbx_seq_one_letter_code
_entity_poly.pdbx_strand_id
1 'polypeptide(L)'
;MIERPHMCHMAHPDLDLARTLAGNARGFLGYPSPGTIDRPLQDRFYRLAIALELALKCYLVIHGHTDESNRAIGHDLRRATTAAEAEGLILASPLCALIDDTHPFFMQGGFHRERRTDWNHERADRATSTLASLLDQFDALSGAA
;
A
#
# COMPACT_ATOMS: atom_id res chain seq x y z
N MET A 1 25.28 -26.27 5.76
CA MET A 1 24.91 -25.70 5.25
C MET A 1 23.76 -25.23 5.33
N ILE A 2 23.42 -24.92 5.38
CA ILE A 2 22.45 -24.50 5.48
C ILE A 2 21.69 -24.16 4.62
N GLU A 3 21.34 -24.54 4.15
CA GLU A 3 20.65 -24.23 3.31
C GLU A 3 19.72 -23.58 3.63
N ARG A 4 19.32 -23.40 3.32
CA ARG A 4 18.44 -22.51 3.42
C ARG A 4 17.17 -22.95 2.88
N PRO A 5 16.38 -23.70 3.65
CA PRO A 5 15.08 -24.19 3.22
C PRO A 5 14.14 -23.07 2.85
N HIS A 6 14.23 -21.96 3.58
CA HIS A 6 13.33 -20.84 3.30
C HIS A 6 13.54 -20.24 1.91
N MET A 7 14.70 -20.44 1.32
CA MET A 7 14.91 -19.94 -0.03
C MET A 7 14.02 -20.67 -1.04
N CYS A 8 13.81 -21.94 -0.82
CA CYS A 8 12.91 -22.69 -1.69
C CYS A 8 11.49 -22.16 -1.57
N HIS A 9 11.08 -21.81 -0.37
CA HIS A 9 9.73 -21.30 -0.17
C HIS A 9 9.56 -19.96 -0.87
N MET A 10 10.59 -19.12 -0.84
CA MET A 10 10.52 -17.81 -1.47
C MET A 10 10.49 -17.90 -2.99
N ALA A 11 10.86 -19.07 -3.55
CA ALA A 11 10.78 -19.28 -4.99
C ALA A 11 9.34 -19.48 -5.47
N HIS A 12 8.38 -19.64 -4.55
CA HIS A 12 7.00 -19.90 -4.89
C HIS A 12 6.08 -18.89 -4.20
N PRO A 13 6.13 -17.62 -4.65
CA PRO A 13 5.26 -16.62 -4.05
C PRO A 13 3.80 -16.95 -4.28
N ASP A 14 2.96 -16.50 -3.35
CA ASP A 14 1.52 -16.70 -3.43
C ASP A 14 0.92 -15.64 -4.36
N LEU A 15 0.90 -15.92 -5.65
CA LEU A 15 0.43 -14.96 -6.64
C LEU A 15 -1.07 -14.71 -6.54
N ASP A 16 -1.84 -15.67 -6.04
CA ASP A 16 -3.27 -15.45 -5.82
C ASP A 16 -3.49 -14.42 -4.72
N LEU A 17 -2.71 -14.51 -3.64
CA LEU A 17 -2.77 -13.51 -2.59
C LEU A 17 -2.32 -12.13 -3.13
N ALA A 18 -1.26 -12.11 -3.91
CA ALA A 18 -0.78 -10.85 -4.50
C ALA A 18 -1.86 -10.19 -5.34
N ARG A 19 -2.55 -10.96 -6.17
CA ARG A 19 -3.62 -10.43 -7.01
C ARG A 19 -4.80 -9.95 -6.17
N THR A 20 -5.12 -10.64 -5.10
CA THR A 20 -6.18 -10.21 -4.19
C THR A 20 -5.83 -8.88 -3.54
N LEU A 21 -4.59 -8.75 -3.08
CA LEU A 21 -4.14 -7.50 -2.45
C LEU A 21 -4.18 -6.34 -3.45
N ALA A 22 -3.72 -6.57 -4.69
CA ALA A 22 -3.77 -5.55 -5.73
C ALA A 22 -5.20 -5.14 -6.07
N GLY A 23 -6.09 -6.11 -6.16
CA GLY A 23 -7.50 -5.84 -6.44
C GLY A 23 -8.15 -5.02 -5.34
N ASN A 24 -7.86 -5.37 -4.09
CA ASN A 24 -8.38 -4.63 -2.95
C ASN A 24 -7.80 -3.20 -2.93
N ALA A 25 -6.52 -3.04 -3.25
CA ALA A 25 -5.92 -1.72 -3.34
C ALA A 25 -6.64 -0.86 -4.38
N ARG A 26 -6.91 -1.42 -5.55
CA ARG A 26 -7.63 -0.70 -6.59
C ARG A 26 -9.04 -0.30 -6.15
N GLY A 27 -9.69 -1.14 -5.38
CA GLY A 27 -11.01 -0.82 -4.83
C GLY A 27 -10.99 0.41 -3.97
N PHE A 28 -9.91 0.60 -3.19
CA PHE A 28 -9.79 1.79 -2.37
C PHE A 28 -9.42 3.04 -3.17
N LEU A 29 -8.82 2.88 -4.34
CA LEU A 29 -8.52 4.02 -5.20
C LEU A 29 -9.75 4.56 -5.92
N GLY A 30 -10.70 3.69 -6.22
CA GLY A 30 -11.72 3.98 -7.19
C GLY A 30 -12.72 5.04 -6.80
N TYR A 31 -13.25 4.96 -5.59
CA TYR A 31 -14.41 5.78 -5.24
C TYR A 31 -14.38 6.24 -3.80
N PRO A 32 -14.88 7.46 -3.56
CA PRO A 32 -15.15 7.86 -2.20
C PRO A 32 -16.22 6.95 -1.61
N SER A 33 -16.17 6.76 -0.31
CA SER A 33 -17.18 5.96 0.37
C SER A 33 -18.51 6.70 0.31
N PRO A 34 -19.60 6.03 -0.10
CA PRO A 34 -20.91 6.68 -0.09
C PRO A 34 -21.25 7.13 1.32
N GLY A 35 -21.72 8.33 1.44
CA GLY A 35 -22.15 8.86 2.73
C GLY A 35 -21.06 9.53 3.55
N THR A 36 -19.82 9.55 3.09
CA THR A 36 -18.75 10.25 3.81
C THR A 36 -18.67 11.69 3.34
N ILE A 37 -19.72 12.40 3.54
CA ILE A 37 -19.87 13.74 3.01
C ILE A 37 -19.16 14.77 3.86
N ASP A 38 -19.15 14.55 5.17
CA ASP A 38 -18.64 15.54 6.11
C ASP A 38 -17.16 15.79 5.97
N ARG A 39 -16.41 14.78 5.59
CA ARG A 39 -14.95 14.87 5.53
C ARG A 39 -14.42 14.14 4.31
N PRO A 40 -14.80 14.61 3.11
CA PRO A 40 -14.42 13.89 1.89
C PRO A 40 -12.92 13.81 1.67
N LEU A 41 -12.18 14.85 2.04
CA LEU A 41 -10.74 14.85 1.84
C LEU A 41 -10.04 13.90 2.82
N GLN A 42 -10.48 13.89 4.07
CA GLN A 42 -9.93 12.97 5.06
C GLN A 42 -10.23 11.53 4.68
N ASP A 43 -11.45 11.26 4.21
CA ASP A 43 -11.80 9.94 3.72
C ASP A 43 -10.89 9.54 2.56
N ARG A 44 -10.64 10.47 1.66
CA ARG A 44 -9.80 10.20 0.50
C ARG A 44 -8.38 9.83 0.90
N PHE A 45 -7.79 10.58 1.82
CA PHE A 45 -6.44 10.27 2.30
C PHE A 45 -6.40 8.95 3.06
N TYR A 46 -7.43 8.67 3.84
CA TYR A 46 -7.53 7.40 4.55
C TYR A 46 -7.57 6.22 3.55
N ARG A 47 -8.40 6.33 2.52
CA ARG A 47 -8.50 5.27 1.51
C ARG A 47 -7.20 5.12 0.72
N LEU A 48 -6.53 6.22 0.43
CA LEU A 48 -5.22 6.16 -0.24
C LEU A 48 -4.18 5.48 0.64
N ALA A 49 -4.19 5.75 1.95
CA ALA A 49 -3.26 5.09 2.86
C ALA A 49 -3.49 3.58 2.87
N ILE A 50 -4.75 3.15 2.91
CA ILE A 50 -5.06 1.72 2.86
C ILE A 50 -4.63 1.13 1.53
N ALA A 51 -4.90 1.81 0.42
CA ALA A 51 -4.50 1.33 -0.90
C ALA A 51 -2.99 1.17 -0.98
N LEU A 52 -2.24 2.13 -0.45
CA LEU A 52 -0.77 2.03 -0.45
C LEU A 52 -0.30 0.86 0.41
N GLU A 53 -0.89 0.69 1.58
CA GLU A 53 -0.54 -0.44 2.44
C GLU A 53 -0.73 -1.76 1.69
N LEU A 54 -1.86 -1.92 1.03
CA LEU A 54 -2.16 -3.15 0.30
C LEU A 54 -1.23 -3.33 -0.89
N ALA A 55 -0.88 -2.24 -1.57
CA ALA A 55 0.05 -2.30 -2.69
C ALA A 55 1.44 -2.74 -2.23
N LEU A 56 1.93 -2.18 -1.12
CA LEU A 56 3.23 -2.57 -0.58
C LEU A 56 3.23 -4.04 -0.18
N LYS A 57 2.16 -4.49 0.46
CA LYS A 57 2.04 -5.89 0.84
C LYS A 57 1.93 -6.81 -0.37
N CYS A 58 1.27 -6.36 -1.43
CA CYS A 58 1.25 -7.08 -2.70
C CYS A 58 2.67 -7.27 -3.23
N TYR A 59 3.45 -6.19 -3.26
CA TYR A 59 4.84 -6.26 -3.72
C TYR A 59 5.66 -7.26 -2.89
N LEU A 60 5.48 -7.21 -1.57
CA LEU A 60 6.19 -8.13 -0.67
C LEU A 60 5.82 -9.58 -0.97
N VAL A 61 4.54 -9.86 -1.19
CA VAL A 61 4.10 -11.21 -1.52
C VAL A 61 4.69 -11.68 -2.85
N ILE A 62 4.75 -10.80 -3.85
CA ILE A 62 5.39 -11.13 -5.12
C ILE A 62 6.83 -11.56 -4.90
N HIS A 63 7.48 -10.99 -3.91
CA HIS A 63 8.88 -11.28 -3.58
C HIS A 63 9.03 -12.37 -2.51
N GLY A 64 7.98 -13.15 -2.27
CA GLY A 64 8.06 -14.34 -1.42
C GLY A 64 7.69 -14.16 0.03
N HIS A 65 7.27 -12.96 0.42
CA HIS A 65 6.78 -12.72 1.79
C HIS A 65 5.42 -13.38 1.97
N THR A 66 5.13 -13.82 3.20
CA THR A 66 3.90 -14.52 3.50
C THR A 66 2.82 -13.57 4.00
N ASP A 67 1.57 -14.06 3.98
CA ASP A 67 0.47 -13.32 4.59
C ASP A 67 0.73 -13.08 6.08
N GLU A 68 1.31 -14.07 6.75
CA GLU A 68 1.65 -13.93 8.16
C GLU A 68 2.65 -12.81 8.40
N SER A 69 3.67 -12.73 7.54
CA SER A 69 4.65 -11.65 7.60
C SER A 69 3.99 -10.30 7.41
N ASN A 70 3.06 -10.21 6.45
CA ASN A 70 2.34 -8.98 6.20
C ASN A 70 1.46 -8.57 7.38
N ARG A 71 0.84 -9.53 8.02
CA ARG A 71 0.02 -9.24 9.20
C ARG A 71 0.86 -8.70 10.35
N ALA A 72 2.09 -9.15 10.46
CA ALA A 72 3.01 -8.65 11.48
C ALA A 72 3.36 -7.18 11.25
N ILE A 73 3.40 -6.74 10.00
CA ILE A 73 3.63 -5.34 9.67
C ILE A 73 2.42 -4.48 10.06
N GLY A 74 1.21 -5.02 9.90
CA GLY A 74 0.00 -4.31 10.24
C GLY A 74 -0.18 -3.06 9.38
N HIS A 75 -0.59 -1.97 10.01
CA HIS A 75 -0.86 -0.70 9.31
C HIS A 75 0.35 0.24 9.29
N ASP A 76 1.53 -0.27 9.62
CA ASP A 76 2.73 0.55 9.68
C ASP A 76 3.29 0.76 8.27
N LEU A 77 2.90 1.87 7.65
CA LEU A 77 3.31 2.19 6.29
C LEU A 77 4.82 2.34 6.15
N ARG A 78 5.49 2.89 7.17
CA ARG A 78 6.94 3.08 7.08
C ARG A 78 7.65 1.74 7.13
N ARG A 79 7.15 0.83 7.97
CA ARG A 79 7.72 -0.50 8.06
C ARG A 79 7.50 -1.28 6.76
N ALA A 80 6.29 -1.17 6.20
CA ALA A 80 5.99 -1.83 4.92
C ALA A 80 6.88 -1.28 3.81
N THR A 81 7.10 0.04 3.79
CA THR A 81 7.96 0.67 2.79
C THR A 81 9.40 0.21 2.94
N THR A 82 9.92 0.17 4.16
CA THR A 82 11.29 -0.29 4.41
C THR A 82 11.46 -1.72 3.91
N ALA A 83 10.50 -2.58 4.20
CA ALA A 83 10.56 -3.97 3.75
C ALA A 83 10.53 -4.06 2.22
N ALA A 84 9.68 -3.26 1.57
CA ALA A 84 9.57 -3.26 0.12
C ALA A 84 10.85 -2.71 -0.53
N GLU A 85 11.43 -1.68 0.06
CA GLU A 85 12.69 -1.12 -0.45
C GLU A 85 13.82 -2.14 -0.35
N ALA A 86 13.82 -2.95 0.71
CA ALA A 86 14.80 -4.01 0.84
C ALA A 86 14.66 -5.05 -0.28
N GLU A 87 13.48 -5.16 -0.87
CA GLU A 87 13.25 -6.05 -2.02
C GLU A 87 13.44 -5.33 -3.35
N GLY A 88 13.91 -4.10 -3.34
CA GLY A 88 14.25 -3.39 -4.56
C GLY A 88 13.26 -2.34 -5.03
N LEU A 89 12.18 -2.11 -4.29
CA LEU A 89 11.21 -1.11 -4.70
C LEU A 89 11.77 0.28 -4.50
N ILE A 90 11.55 1.14 -5.50
CA ILE A 90 11.84 2.57 -5.39
C ILE A 90 10.51 3.30 -5.44
N LEU A 91 10.15 3.91 -4.31
CA LEU A 91 8.85 4.53 -4.19
C LEU A 91 8.90 5.97 -4.71
N ALA A 92 8.00 6.31 -5.62
CA ALA A 92 7.96 7.64 -6.21
C ALA A 92 7.56 8.68 -5.18
N SER A 93 8.03 9.92 -5.39
CA SER A 93 7.88 10.98 -4.39
C SER A 93 6.42 11.28 -3.98
N PRO A 94 5.40 11.21 -4.88
CA PRO A 94 4.03 11.42 -4.40
C PRO A 94 3.58 10.40 -3.37
N LEU A 95 4.11 9.18 -3.43
CA LEU A 95 3.76 8.15 -2.45
C LEU A 95 4.55 8.33 -1.16
N CYS A 96 5.79 8.79 -1.24
CA CYS A 96 6.54 9.16 -0.05
C CYS A 96 5.82 10.29 0.70
N ALA A 97 5.31 11.28 -0.02
CA ALA A 97 4.55 12.36 0.58
C ALA A 97 3.27 11.84 1.22
N LEU A 98 2.60 10.88 0.57
CA LEU A 98 1.40 10.27 1.13
C LEU A 98 1.70 9.59 2.47
N ILE A 99 2.83 8.89 2.55
CA ILE A 99 3.24 8.25 3.80
C ILE A 99 3.43 9.29 4.90
N ASP A 100 4.15 10.37 4.59
CA ASP A 100 4.39 11.43 5.57
C ASP A 100 3.07 12.06 6.02
N ASP A 101 2.12 12.21 5.11
CA ASP A 101 0.84 12.82 5.43
C ASP A 101 -0.05 11.91 6.28
N THR A 102 0.04 10.60 6.11
CA THR A 102 -0.97 9.69 6.66
C THR A 102 -0.45 8.75 7.74
N HIS A 103 0.83 8.41 7.73
CA HIS A 103 1.36 7.42 8.66
C HIS A 103 1.11 7.77 10.13
N PRO A 104 1.35 9.02 10.58
CA PRO A 104 1.09 9.34 11.99
C PRO A 104 -0.37 9.11 12.39
N PHE A 105 -1.30 9.43 11.50
CA PHE A 105 -2.72 9.26 11.78
C PHE A 105 -3.11 7.80 11.77
N PHE A 106 -2.52 7.02 10.87
CA PHE A 106 -2.77 5.60 10.78
C PHE A 106 -2.35 4.89 12.08
N MET A 107 -1.17 5.24 12.58
CA MET A 107 -0.65 4.60 13.79
C MET A 107 -1.37 5.03 15.05
N GLN A 108 -1.95 6.22 15.05
CA GLN A 108 -2.59 6.78 16.23
C GLN A 108 -4.11 6.78 16.15
N GLY A 109 -4.67 6.30 15.03
CA GLY A 109 -6.11 6.29 14.86
C GLY A 109 -6.71 7.67 14.76
N GLY A 110 -5.97 8.64 14.24
CA GLY A 110 -6.34 10.04 14.29
C GLY A 110 -7.01 10.61 13.06
N PHE A 111 -7.32 9.81 12.06
CA PHE A 111 -7.92 10.31 10.82
C PHE A 111 -9.21 11.08 11.03
N HIS A 112 -9.94 10.77 12.07
CA HIS A 112 -11.25 11.38 12.32
C HIS A 112 -11.18 12.53 13.31
N ARG A 113 -10.01 12.78 13.90
CA ARG A 113 -9.90 13.74 14.98
C ARG A 113 -9.25 15.05 14.57
N GLU A 114 -8.37 15.00 13.59
CA GLU A 114 -7.61 16.17 13.19
C GLU A 114 -7.79 16.47 11.73
N ARG A 115 -7.69 17.74 11.42
CA ARG A 115 -7.74 18.19 10.04
C ARG A 115 -6.38 18.77 9.67
N ARG A 116 -5.83 18.29 8.58
CA ARG A 116 -4.57 18.80 8.06
C ARG A 116 -4.86 19.85 7.00
N THR A 117 -4.29 21.00 7.16
CA THR A 117 -4.50 22.10 6.22
C THR A 117 -3.72 21.91 4.93
N ASP A 118 -2.66 21.09 4.95
CA ASP A 118 -1.86 20.81 3.77
C ASP A 118 -2.42 19.67 2.93
N TRP A 119 -3.46 19.00 3.37
CA TRP A 119 -4.13 17.99 2.55
C TRP A 119 -5.02 18.71 1.53
N ASN A 120 -4.90 18.32 0.27
CA ASN A 120 -5.73 18.87 -0.80
C ASN A 120 -5.92 17.83 -1.89
N HIS A 121 -6.88 18.11 -2.77
CA HIS A 121 -7.23 17.16 -3.82
C HIS A 121 -6.12 16.98 -4.85
N GLU A 122 -5.31 18.00 -5.07
CA GLU A 122 -4.21 17.88 -6.01
C GLU A 122 -3.17 16.87 -5.53
N ARG A 123 -2.83 16.92 -4.25
CA ARG A 123 -1.92 15.93 -3.67
C ARG A 123 -2.52 14.53 -3.74
N ALA A 124 -3.81 14.42 -3.46
CA ALA A 124 -4.51 13.16 -3.53
C ALA A 124 -4.56 12.63 -4.97
N ASP A 125 -4.77 13.51 -5.93
CA ASP A 125 -4.79 13.12 -7.36
C ASP A 125 -3.44 12.56 -7.79
N ARG A 126 -2.36 13.21 -7.39
CA ARG A 126 -1.02 12.74 -7.73
C ARG A 126 -0.75 11.38 -7.12
N ALA A 127 -1.11 11.20 -5.85
CA ALA A 127 -0.92 9.92 -5.17
C ALA A 127 -1.76 8.84 -5.85
N THR A 128 -2.99 9.15 -6.22
CA THR A 128 -3.87 8.21 -6.89
C THR A 128 -3.28 7.75 -8.22
N SER A 129 -2.85 8.68 -9.06
CA SER A 129 -2.26 8.34 -10.36
C SER A 129 -1.00 7.52 -10.20
N THR A 130 -0.14 7.91 -9.28
CA THR A 130 1.12 7.22 -9.05
C THR A 130 0.89 5.81 -8.55
N LEU A 131 -0.07 5.66 -7.63
CA LEU A 131 -0.37 4.35 -7.06
C LEU A 131 -1.01 3.43 -8.10
N ALA A 132 -1.89 3.98 -8.95
CA ALA A 132 -2.47 3.19 -10.04
C ALA A 132 -1.39 2.66 -10.98
N SER A 133 -0.42 3.50 -11.34
CA SER A 133 0.70 3.07 -12.18
C SER A 133 1.52 2.00 -11.50
N LEU A 134 1.74 2.14 -10.20
CA LEU A 134 2.51 1.15 -9.43
C LEU A 134 1.80 -0.20 -9.44
N LEU A 135 0.49 -0.19 -9.24
CA LEU A 135 -0.29 -1.43 -9.27
C LEU A 135 -0.24 -2.09 -10.65
N ASP A 136 -0.25 -1.31 -11.73
CA ASP A 136 -0.09 -1.85 -13.06
C ASP A 136 1.26 -2.54 -13.22
N GLN A 137 2.32 -1.96 -12.65
CA GLN A 137 3.64 -2.60 -12.67
C GLN A 137 3.62 -3.91 -11.89
N PHE A 138 2.92 -3.95 -10.76
CA PHE A 138 2.84 -5.17 -9.97
C PHE A 138 2.05 -6.26 -10.69
N ASP A 139 1.02 -5.88 -11.45
CA ASP A 139 0.30 -6.85 -12.27
C ASP A 139 1.24 -7.52 -13.27
N ALA A 140 2.10 -6.74 -13.91
CA ALA A 140 3.07 -7.29 -14.84
C ALA A 140 4.04 -8.23 -14.14
N LEU A 141 4.48 -7.87 -12.92
CA LEU A 141 5.40 -8.73 -12.15
C LEU A 141 4.73 -10.03 -11.73
N SER A 142 3.44 -9.99 -11.43
CA SER A 142 2.72 -11.19 -10.97
C SER A 142 2.23 -12.07 -12.10
N GLY A 143 2.47 -11.66 -13.34
CA GLY A 143 2.00 -12.43 -14.48
C GLY A 143 0.50 -12.34 -14.71
N ALA A 144 -0.13 -11.31 -14.19
CA ALA A 144 -1.57 -11.13 -14.32
C ALA A 144 -1.97 -10.47 -15.63
N ALA A 145 -1.04 -10.24 -16.49
CA ALA A 145 -1.30 -9.58 -17.77
C ALA A 145 -2.17 -10.42 -18.70
#